data_fc2d468ab8ca5ec02b29b1f682ea76ca
#
_entry.id   fc2d468ab8ca5ec02b29b1f682ea76ca
#
_cell.length_a   1.000
_cell.length_b   1.000
_cell.length_c   1.000
_cell.angle_alpha   90.00
_cell.angle_beta   90.00
_cell.angle_gamma   90.00
#
_symmetry.space_group_name_H-M   'P 1'
#
loop_
_entity.id
_entity.type
_entity.pdbx_description
1 polymer ?
#
loop_
_entity_poly.entity_id
_entity_poly.type
_entity_poly.pdbx_seq_one_letter_code
_entity_poly.pdbx_strand_id
1 'polypeptide(L)'
;VGVLTPPVIVHSALKLLKASGNAKNSIYSGAWIMEVIKMKTRSSFAALIFVVILVIGGGLAFAIYRATADMLSTRIIGFITIVFAVVVSSAIKVADQWERVVILRLGKFRALKGPGLFFIIPVFDMIPYWIDTRVITTGFKAEKTLTKDTVPVDVDAVLFWKVVDPKKAALDVADFQSAISWASQTALRDVIGKTMLSDMLEGRDKISNMLQKIIDERTEPWGINVISVEVKDVLIPSGLEDAMSMQAQAERERQARVILGDAERQIAEKFTEAGKRYEDNPIAFHLRAMNMLYEGLKQNATIVIVPSTAVESMQLGGLAGMTALTMGLGQERANKGKEIETANNAK
;
A
#
# COMPACT_ATOMS: atom_id res chain seq x y z
N VAL A 1 -11.98 -12.52 -50.66
CA VAL A 1 -11.27 -13.12 -49.53
C VAL A 1 -10.95 -11.99 -48.57
N GLY A 2 -11.88 -11.76 -47.59
CA GLY A 2 -11.80 -10.66 -46.64
C GLY A 2 -10.76 -10.93 -45.56
N VAL A 3 -9.78 -10.07 -45.45
CA VAL A 3 -8.83 -10.05 -44.35
C VAL A 3 -9.56 -9.52 -43.10
N LEU A 4 -9.87 -10.39 -42.17
CA LEU A 4 -10.44 -10.05 -40.85
C LEU A 4 -9.44 -9.17 -40.07
N THR A 5 -9.81 -7.93 -39.82
CA THR A 5 -9.03 -6.96 -39.07
C THR A 5 -8.85 -7.39 -37.62
N PRO A 6 -7.70 -7.12 -36.98
CA PRO A 6 -7.32 -7.64 -35.66
C PRO A 6 -8.25 -7.30 -34.48
N PRO A 7 -9.09 -6.24 -34.46
CA PRO A 7 -9.95 -5.96 -33.34
C PRO A 7 -11.11 -6.95 -33.16
N VAL A 8 -11.52 -7.66 -34.22
CA VAL A 8 -12.68 -8.59 -34.17
C VAL A 8 -12.35 -9.89 -33.44
N ILE A 9 -11.10 -10.37 -33.60
CA ILE A 9 -10.65 -11.62 -32.94
C ILE A 9 -10.53 -11.40 -31.41
N VAL A 10 -10.03 -10.23 -30.99
CA VAL A 10 -9.91 -9.88 -29.57
C VAL A 10 -11.28 -9.72 -28.91
N HIS A 11 -12.24 -9.13 -29.63
CA HIS A 11 -13.60 -8.94 -29.11
C HIS A 11 -14.38 -10.25 -28.97
N SER A 12 -14.19 -11.18 -29.87
CA SER A 12 -14.80 -12.52 -29.84
C SER A 12 -14.20 -13.38 -28.72
N ALA A 13 -12.88 -13.33 -28.51
CA ALA A 13 -12.20 -14.02 -27.42
C ALA A 13 -12.61 -13.48 -26.04
N LEU A 14 -12.77 -12.16 -25.91
CA LEU A 14 -13.26 -11.51 -24.67
C LEU A 14 -14.72 -11.89 -24.36
N LYS A 15 -15.57 -12.08 -25.38
CA LYS A 15 -16.95 -12.53 -25.18
C LYS A 15 -17.04 -13.98 -24.71
N LEU A 16 -16.18 -14.86 -25.21
CA LEU A 16 -16.11 -16.26 -24.79
C LEU A 16 -15.55 -16.42 -23.36
N LEU A 17 -14.59 -15.59 -22.96
CA LEU A 17 -14.04 -15.55 -21.60
C LEU A 17 -15.04 -15.00 -20.57
N LYS A 18 -15.88 -14.04 -20.95
CA LYS A 18 -16.94 -13.50 -20.09
C LYS A 18 -18.09 -14.48 -19.83
N ALA A 19 -18.29 -15.44 -20.74
CA ALA A 19 -19.30 -16.48 -20.60
C ALA A 19 -18.88 -17.64 -19.68
N SER A 20 -17.60 -17.77 -19.38
CA SER A 20 -17.02 -18.85 -18.54
C SER A 20 -16.86 -18.47 -17.07
N GLY A 21 -17.71 -17.70 -16.46
CA GLY A 21 -17.98 -17.54 -15.00
C GLY A 21 -16.83 -17.63 -13.97
N ASN A 22 -15.55 -17.59 -14.34
CA ASN A 22 -14.42 -17.85 -13.46
C ASN A 22 -13.57 -16.60 -13.23
N ALA A 23 -13.95 -15.79 -12.26
CA ALA A 23 -13.29 -14.51 -11.94
C ALA A 23 -11.80 -14.61 -11.52
N LYS A 24 -11.31 -15.79 -11.14
CA LYS A 24 -9.89 -15.99 -10.79
C LYS A 24 -8.96 -16.02 -12.00
N ASN A 25 -9.44 -16.34 -13.21
CA ASN A 25 -8.62 -16.35 -14.42
C ASN A 25 -8.48 -14.98 -15.10
N SER A 26 -9.15 -13.94 -14.62
CA SER A 26 -9.11 -12.60 -15.22
C SER A 26 -7.76 -11.90 -15.05
N ILE A 27 -7.04 -12.14 -13.96
CA ILE A 27 -5.73 -11.51 -13.68
C ILE A 27 -4.64 -12.13 -14.58
N TYR A 28 -4.69 -13.44 -14.79
CA TYR A 28 -3.76 -14.15 -15.69
C TYR A 28 -3.99 -13.82 -17.16
N SER A 29 -5.23 -13.55 -17.58
CA SER A 29 -5.54 -13.18 -18.96
C SER A 29 -4.99 -11.81 -19.35
N GLY A 30 -4.96 -10.84 -18.44
CA GLY A 30 -4.39 -9.51 -18.66
C GLY A 30 -2.87 -9.55 -18.86
N ALA A 31 -2.16 -10.33 -18.05
CA ALA A 31 -0.71 -10.53 -18.17
C ALA A 31 -0.36 -11.25 -19.48
N TRP A 32 -1.11 -12.29 -19.84
CA TRP A 32 -0.90 -13.05 -21.08
C TRP A 32 -1.17 -12.21 -22.34
N ILE A 33 -2.21 -11.37 -22.33
CA ILE A 33 -2.49 -10.43 -23.42
C ILE A 33 -1.39 -9.39 -23.56
N MET A 34 -0.87 -8.85 -22.48
CA MET A 34 0.28 -7.94 -22.48
C MET A 34 1.53 -8.61 -23.04
N GLU A 35 1.79 -9.85 -22.66
CA GLU A 35 2.92 -10.63 -23.17
C GLU A 35 2.81 -10.94 -24.65
N VAL A 36 1.62 -11.29 -25.15
CA VAL A 36 1.34 -11.50 -26.56
C VAL A 36 1.46 -10.20 -27.38
N ILE A 37 1.01 -9.07 -26.84
CA ILE A 37 1.18 -7.75 -27.47
C ILE A 37 2.66 -7.37 -27.50
N LYS A 38 3.40 -7.65 -26.43
CA LYS A 38 4.85 -7.40 -26.32
C LYS A 38 5.67 -8.25 -27.33
N MET A 39 5.24 -9.49 -27.58
CA MET A 39 5.85 -10.32 -28.64
C MET A 39 5.59 -9.77 -30.05
N LYS A 40 4.44 -9.17 -30.29
CA LYS A 40 4.04 -8.70 -31.64
C LYS A 40 4.88 -7.52 -32.13
N THR A 41 5.29 -6.60 -31.27
CA THR A 41 6.09 -5.43 -31.66
C THR A 41 7.55 -5.79 -31.97
N ARG A 42 8.12 -6.81 -31.30
CA ARG A 42 9.48 -7.31 -31.57
C ARG A 42 9.67 -7.98 -32.92
N SER A 43 8.60 -8.51 -33.48
CA SER A 43 8.67 -9.22 -34.78
C SER A 43 8.69 -8.30 -36.00
N SER A 44 8.26 -7.03 -35.87
CA SER A 44 8.08 -6.14 -37.03
C SER A 44 9.39 -5.77 -37.71
N PHE A 45 10.46 -5.51 -36.96
CA PHE A 45 11.78 -5.16 -37.51
C PHE A 45 12.45 -6.40 -38.16
N ALA A 46 12.37 -7.55 -37.51
CA ALA A 46 12.87 -8.80 -38.10
C ALA A 46 12.09 -9.19 -39.35
N ALA A 47 10.77 -8.99 -39.37
CA ALA A 47 9.94 -9.22 -40.55
C ALA A 47 10.30 -8.28 -41.72
N LEU A 48 10.60 -7.03 -41.45
CA LEU A 48 11.05 -6.07 -42.47
C LEU A 48 12.36 -6.52 -43.08
N ILE A 49 13.36 -6.90 -42.27
CA ILE A 49 14.65 -7.42 -42.77
C ILE A 49 14.44 -8.68 -43.61
N PHE A 50 13.58 -9.59 -43.15
CA PHE A 50 13.25 -10.81 -43.90
C PHE A 50 12.70 -10.49 -45.30
N VAL A 51 11.74 -9.57 -45.41
CA VAL A 51 11.15 -9.14 -46.67
C VAL A 51 12.17 -8.49 -47.56
N VAL A 52 13.03 -7.60 -47.04
CA VAL A 52 14.09 -6.95 -47.84
C VAL A 52 15.07 -7.97 -48.41
N ILE A 53 15.53 -8.94 -47.61
CA ILE A 53 16.43 -9.99 -48.10
C ILE A 53 15.75 -10.86 -49.14
N LEU A 54 14.46 -11.15 -48.96
CA LEU A 54 13.67 -11.95 -49.90
C LEU A 54 13.48 -11.25 -51.26
N VAL A 55 13.24 -9.93 -51.26
CA VAL A 55 13.13 -9.10 -52.45
C VAL A 55 14.48 -9.03 -53.19
N ILE A 56 15.57 -8.79 -52.47
CA ILE A 56 16.92 -8.73 -53.07
C ILE A 56 17.29 -10.11 -53.66
N GLY A 57 17.12 -11.18 -52.92
CA GLY A 57 17.44 -12.54 -53.35
C GLY A 57 16.55 -13.04 -54.48
N GLY A 58 15.25 -12.71 -54.42
CA GLY A 58 14.33 -13.00 -55.53
C GLY A 58 14.70 -12.26 -56.82
N GLY A 59 15.11 -10.98 -56.69
CA GLY A 59 15.63 -10.21 -57.83
C GLY A 59 16.90 -10.82 -58.45
N LEU A 60 17.80 -11.29 -57.57
CA LEU A 60 19.06 -11.93 -57.98
C LEU A 60 18.78 -13.30 -58.66
N ALA A 61 17.88 -14.09 -58.10
CA ALA A 61 17.44 -15.36 -58.69
C ALA A 61 16.78 -15.15 -60.08
N PHE A 62 15.97 -14.11 -60.22
CA PHE A 62 15.35 -13.73 -61.52
C PHE A 62 16.37 -13.27 -62.53
N ALA A 63 17.38 -12.48 -62.13
CA ALA A 63 18.46 -12.03 -63.00
C ALA A 63 19.30 -13.22 -63.57
N ILE A 64 19.60 -14.18 -62.66
CA ILE A 64 20.33 -15.43 -63.12
C ILE A 64 19.49 -16.29 -63.99
N TYR A 65 18.20 -16.42 -63.75
CA TYR A 65 17.28 -17.13 -64.67
C TYR A 65 17.28 -16.55 -66.03
N ARG A 66 17.29 -15.21 -66.17
CA ARG A 66 17.38 -14.52 -67.48
C ARG A 66 18.72 -14.73 -68.16
N ALA A 67 19.81 -14.88 -67.42
CA ALA A 67 21.15 -15.04 -67.98
C ALA A 67 21.46 -16.50 -68.40
N THR A 68 20.97 -17.48 -67.63
CA THR A 68 21.39 -18.89 -67.77
C THR A 68 20.28 -19.80 -68.30
N ALA A 69 19.02 -19.38 -68.30
CA ALA A 69 17.81 -20.15 -68.61
C ALA A 69 17.70 -21.55 -67.95
N ASP A 70 18.50 -21.80 -66.91
CA ASP A 70 18.55 -23.08 -66.17
C ASP A 70 17.65 -23.04 -64.92
N MET A 71 16.61 -23.89 -64.99
CA MET A 71 15.63 -23.96 -63.92
C MET A 71 16.18 -24.56 -62.59
N LEU A 72 17.21 -25.41 -62.69
CA LEU A 72 17.76 -26.09 -61.53
C LEU A 72 18.58 -25.14 -60.62
N SER A 73 19.47 -24.36 -61.26
CA SER A 73 20.29 -23.38 -60.61
C SER A 73 19.44 -22.27 -59.95
N THR A 74 18.37 -21.82 -60.57
CA THR A 74 17.43 -20.84 -60.04
C THR A 74 16.71 -21.34 -58.76
N ARG A 75 16.27 -22.61 -58.74
CA ARG A 75 15.63 -23.21 -57.56
C ARG A 75 16.60 -23.34 -56.39
N ILE A 76 17.85 -23.75 -56.63
CA ILE A 76 18.88 -23.88 -55.61
C ILE A 76 19.19 -22.51 -54.99
N ILE A 77 19.35 -21.47 -55.80
CA ILE A 77 19.61 -20.10 -55.32
C ILE A 77 18.42 -19.57 -54.55
N GLY A 78 17.18 -19.80 -55.02
CA GLY A 78 15.98 -19.42 -54.28
C GLY A 78 15.90 -20.07 -52.89
N PHE A 79 16.21 -21.39 -52.82
CA PHE A 79 16.24 -22.10 -51.53
C PHE A 79 17.30 -21.56 -50.57
N ILE A 80 18.53 -21.33 -51.05
CA ILE A 80 19.62 -20.75 -50.26
C ILE A 80 19.26 -19.37 -49.77
N THR A 81 18.63 -18.54 -50.61
CA THR A 81 18.18 -17.20 -50.23
C THR A 81 17.14 -17.23 -49.08
N ILE A 82 16.18 -18.15 -49.19
CA ILE A 82 15.17 -18.31 -48.14
C ILE A 82 15.82 -18.71 -46.80
N VAL A 83 16.70 -19.72 -46.82
CA VAL A 83 17.42 -20.19 -45.65
C VAL A 83 18.26 -19.05 -45.06
N PHE A 84 18.98 -18.32 -45.89
CA PHE A 84 19.79 -17.17 -45.47
C PHE A 84 18.91 -16.05 -44.86
N ALA A 85 17.77 -15.73 -45.45
CA ALA A 85 16.83 -14.75 -44.96
C ALA A 85 16.29 -15.11 -43.55
N VAL A 86 15.95 -16.40 -43.34
CA VAL A 86 15.50 -16.90 -42.05
C VAL A 86 16.60 -16.76 -40.97
N VAL A 87 17.83 -17.18 -41.31
CA VAL A 87 18.96 -17.12 -40.37
C VAL A 87 19.29 -15.68 -40.00
N VAL A 88 19.40 -14.76 -40.95
CA VAL A 88 19.74 -13.35 -40.70
C VAL A 88 18.62 -12.65 -39.95
N SER A 89 17.36 -12.87 -40.33
CA SER A 89 16.21 -12.31 -39.61
C SER A 89 16.13 -12.80 -38.16
N SER A 90 16.47 -14.06 -37.90
CA SER A 90 16.53 -14.64 -36.57
C SER A 90 17.72 -14.13 -35.74
N ALA A 91 18.84 -13.80 -36.39
CA ALA A 91 20.06 -13.35 -35.74
C ALA A 91 19.98 -11.93 -35.21
N ILE A 92 19.14 -11.07 -35.81
CA ILE A 92 19.03 -9.67 -35.45
C ILE A 92 17.92 -9.51 -34.42
N LYS A 93 18.25 -8.96 -33.24
CA LYS A 93 17.32 -8.63 -32.18
C LYS A 93 17.53 -7.19 -31.72
N VAL A 94 16.42 -6.57 -31.31
CA VAL A 94 16.41 -5.20 -30.76
C VAL A 94 15.91 -5.28 -29.34
N ALA A 95 16.64 -4.68 -28.41
CA ALA A 95 16.21 -4.50 -27.02
C ALA A 95 15.82 -3.05 -26.77
N ASP A 96 14.76 -2.84 -26.01
CA ASP A 96 14.33 -1.53 -25.56
C ASP A 96 15.33 -0.93 -24.57
N GLN A 97 15.24 0.40 -24.34
CA GLN A 97 16.19 1.12 -23.48
C GLN A 97 16.22 0.57 -22.05
N TRP A 98 15.10 0.08 -21.58
CA TRP A 98 14.95 -0.46 -20.23
C TRP A 98 15.16 -1.97 -20.13
N GLU A 99 15.40 -2.65 -21.24
CA GLU A 99 15.61 -4.09 -21.30
C GLU A 99 17.08 -4.46 -21.29
N ARG A 100 17.39 -5.50 -20.51
CA ARG A 100 18.68 -6.17 -20.49
C ARG A 100 18.49 -7.62 -20.89
N VAL A 101 19.33 -8.10 -21.78
CA VAL A 101 19.21 -9.43 -22.36
C VAL A 101 20.38 -10.27 -21.94
N VAL A 102 20.09 -11.40 -21.30
CA VAL A 102 21.08 -12.40 -20.91
C VAL A 102 21.22 -13.38 -22.06
N ILE A 103 22.45 -13.52 -22.61
CA ILE A 103 22.75 -14.45 -23.70
C ILE A 103 23.56 -15.61 -23.16
N LEU A 104 23.02 -16.82 -23.35
CA LEU A 104 23.71 -18.06 -23.08
C LEU A 104 24.16 -18.67 -24.42
N ARG A 105 25.43 -19.10 -24.48
CA ARG A 105 25.98 -19.87 -25.60
C ARG A 105 26.22 -21.30 -25.15
N LEU A 106 25.55 -22.26 -25.78
CA LEU A 106 25.64 -23.69 -25.40
C LEU A 106 25.46 -23.89 -23.87
N GLY A 107 24.50 -23.16 -23.27
CA GLY A 107 24.23 -23.25 -21.84
C GLY A 107 25.15 -22.44 -20.92
N LYS A 108 26.27 -21.87 -21.44
CA LYS A 108 27.18 -21.03 -20.64
C LYS A 108 26.86 -19.56 -20.83
N PHE A 109 26.95 -18.78 -19.74
CA PHE A 109 26.83 -17.32 -19.81
C PHE A 109 27.91 -16.74 -20.75
N ARG A 110 27.48 -15.99 -21.76
CA ARG A 110 28.38 -15.33 -22.69
C ARG A 110 28.48 -13.83 -22.44
N ALA A 111 27.35 -13.15 -22.46
CA ALA A 111 27.32 -11.69 -22.36
C ALA A 111 25.95 -11.19 -21.92
N LEU A 112 25.97 -10.03 -21.27
CA LEU A 112 24.80 -9.19 -21.02
C LEU A 112 24.75 -8.15 -22.15
N LYS A 113 23.66 -8.09 -22.93
CA LYS A 113 23.44 -7.07 -23.94
C LYS A 113 22.48 -6.01 -23.43
N GLY A 114 22.84 -4.77 -23.67
CA GLY A 114 22.06 -3.60 -23.35
C GLY A 114 21.08 -3.20 -24.43
N PRO A 115 20.51 -1.99 -24.35
CA PRO A 115 19.55 -1.47 -25.30
C PRO A 115 20.16 -1.30 -26.69
N GLY A 116 19.29 -1.40 -27.69
CA GLY A 116 19.64 -1.25 -29.09
C GLY A 116 19.70 -2.55 -29.85
N LEU A 117 20.35 -2.49 -31.01
CA LEU A 117 20.47 -3.61 -31.94
C LEU A 117 21.65 -4.50 -31.54
N PHE A 118 21.41 -5.81 -31.45
CA PHE A 118 22.45 -6.79 -31.18
C PHE A 118 22.26 -8.04 -32.02
N PHE A 119 23.38 -8.76 -32.22
CA PHE A 119 23.41 -9.98 -33.06
C PHE A 119 23.57 -11.20 -32.16
N ILE A 120 22.79 -12.23 -32.45
CA ILE A 120 22.89 -13.55 -31.86
C ILE A 120 23.16 -14.56 -32.96
N ILE A 121 23.81 -15.66 -32.64
CA ILE A 121 23.98 -16.78 -33.58
C ILE A 121 22.79 -17.73 -33.32
N PRO A 122 21.81 -17.79 -34.23
CA PRO A 122 20.70 -18.73 -34.08
C PRO A 122 21.26 -20.14 -33.88
N VAL A 123 20.56 -20.99 -33.12
CA VAL A 123 20.94 -22.37 -32.79
C VAL A 123 21.98 -22.46 -31.64
N PHE A 124 22.99 -21.61 -31.60
CA PHE A 124 24.04 -21.65 -30.56
C PHE A 124 23.77 -20.73 -29.37
N ASP A 125 23.19 -19.55 -29.63
CA ASP A 125 22.88 -18.55 -28.63
C ASP A 125 21.40 -18.65 -28.23
N MET A 126 21.12 -18.75 -26.93
CA MET A 126 19.78 -18.76 -26.36
C MET A 126 19.60 -17.53 -25.48
N ILE A 127 18.42 -16.94 -25.53
CA ILE A 127 18.00 -15.84 -24.65
C ILE A 127 16.94 -16.37 -23.70
N PRO A 128 17.31 -16.82 -22.48
CA PRO A 128 16.34 -17.34 -21.53
C PRO A 128 15.48 -16.23 -20.92
N TYR A 129 16.06 -15.03 -20.66
CA TYR A 129 15.39 -13.96 -19.94
C TYR A 129 15.61 -12.60 -20.59
N TRP A 130 14.54 -11.84 -20.64
CA TRP A 130 14.50 -10.40 -20.90
C TRP A 130 14.15 -9.73 -19.60
N ILE A 131 15.07 -8.94 -19.04
CA ILE A 131 14.94 -8.33 -17.72
C ILE A 131 14.66 -6.85 -17.88
N ASP A 132 13.54 -6.40 -17.33
CA ASP A 132 13.19 -4.98 -17.23
C ASP A 132 13.93 -4.37 -16.04
N THR A 133 14.63 -3.26 -16.26
CA THR A 133 15.40 -2.54 -15.24
C THR A 133 14.65 -1.36 -14.64
N ARG A 134 13.40 -1.15 -15.03
CA ARG A 134 12.52 -0.14 -14.43
C ARG A 134 12.10 -0.56 -13.03
N VAL A 135 11.53 0.40 -12.30
CA VAL A 135 10.92 0.12 -11.01
C VAL A 135 9.69 -0.74 -11.21
N ILE A 136 9.66 -1.86 -10.50
CA ILE A 136 8.55 -2.80 -10.50
C ILE A 136 7.87 -2.70 -9.13
N THR A 137 6.54 -2.74 -9.14
CA THR A 137 5.72 -2.69 -7.94
C THR A 137 5.12 -4.06 -7.71
N THR A 138 5.32 -4.62 -6.50
CA THR A 138 4.77 -5.91 -6.10
C THR A 138 4.00 -5.77 -4.80
N GLY A 139 2.71 -6.07 -4.82
CA GLY A 139 1.89 -6.17 -3.61
C GLY A 139 2.09 -7.52 -2.93
N PHE A 140 2.17 -7.52 -1.62
CA PHE A 140 2.26 -8.73 -0.81
C PHE A 140 1.49 -8.58 0.50
N LYS A 141 1.09 -9.70 1.09
CA LYS A 141 0.21 -9.75 2.26
C LYS A 141 0.73 -10.71 3.32
N ALA A 142 0.49 -10.37 4.57
CA ALA A 142 0.66 -11.29 5.69
C ALA A 142 -0.70 -11.47 6.37
N GLU A 143 -1.33 -12.61 6.14
CA GLU A 143 -2.64 -12.92 6.69
C GLU A 143 -2.50 -13.65 8.03
N LYS A 144 -3.38 -13.32 8.98
CA LYS A 144 -3.52 -13.95 10.31
C LYS A 144 -2.18 -14.10 11.06
N THR A 145 -1.36 -13.05 10.98
CA THR A 145 -0.07 -13.03 11.66
C THR A 145 -0.24 -12.42 13.05
N LEU A 146 0.35 -13.04 14.06
CA LEU A 146 0.31 -12.53 15.42
C LEU A 146 1.37 -11.47 15.63
N THR A 147 0.98 -10.35 16.20
CA THR A 147 1.88 -9.31 16.69
C THR A 147 2.59 -9.75 17.97
N LYS A 148 3.54 -8.95 18.48
CA LYS A 148 4.24 -9.23 19.74
C LYS A 148 3.27 -9.32 20.94
N ASP A 149 2.19 -8.58 20.91
CA ASP A 149 1.11 -8.57 21.89
C ASP A 149 0.01 -9.62 21.60
N THR A 150 0.33 -10.61 20.77
CA THR A 150 -0.54 -11.76 20.43
C THR A 150 -1.86 -11.42 19.74
N VAL A 151 -1.94 -10.24 19.15
CA VAL A 151 -3.11 -9.82 18.36
C VAL A 151 -2.97 -10.34 16.93
N PRO A 152 -3.96 -11.09 16.39
CA PRO A 152 -3.95 -11.47 14.99
C PRO A 152 -4.26 -10.26 14.10
N VAL A 153 -3.40 -10.01 13.11
CA VAL A 153 -3.56 -8.92 12.15
C VAL A 153 -3.37 -9.42 10.72
N ASP A 154 -4.06 -8.76 9.79
CA ASP A 154 -3.84 -8.91 8.36
C ASP A 154 -3.19 -7.62 7.86
N VAL A 155 -2.01 -7.73 7.25
CA VAL A 155 -1.23 -6.58 6.81
C VAL A 155 -0.98 -6.67 5.31
N ASP A 156 -1.38 -5.63 4.59
CA ASP A 156 -1.11 -5.42 3.18
C ASP A 156 0.05 -4.45 3.02
N ALA A 157 1.01 -4.80 2.17
CA ALA A 157 2.15 -3.96 1.87
C ALA A 157 2.51 -3.98 0.39
N VAL A 158 3.22 -2.95 -0.04
CA VAL A 158 3.68 -2.78 -1.42
C VAL A 158 5.19 -2.58 -1.42
N LEU A 159 5.87 -3.31 -2.28
CA LEU A 159 7.31 -3.25 -2.49
C LEU A 159 7.61 -2.55 -3.81
N PHE A 160 8.49 -1.56 -3.78
CA PHE A 160 9.06 -0.92 -4.97
C PHE A 160 10.52 -1.36 -5.11
N TRP A 161 10.83 -2.02 -6.20
CA TRP A 161 12.14 -2.60 -6.42
C TRP A 161 12.56 -2.53 -7.89
N LYS A 162 13.86 -2.67 -8.15
CA LYS A 162 14.41 -2.73 -9.51
C LYS A 162 15.58 -3.72 -9.58
N VAL A 163 15.80 -4.26 -10.77
CA VAL A 163 16.97 -5.10 -11.02
C VAL A 163 18.17 -4.20 -11.33
N VAL A 164 19.24 -4.33 -10.54
CA VAL A 164 20.51 -3.61 -10.73
C VAL A 164 21.51 -4.48 -11.47
N ASP A 165 21.62 -5.76 -11.09
CA ASP A 165 22.46 -6.73 -11.80
C ASP A 165 21.61 -7.81 -12.47
N PRO A 166 21.27 -7.63 -13.75
CA PRO A 166 20.48 -8.60 -14.49
C PRO A 166 21.15 -9.97 -14.65
N LYS A 167 22.48 -10.03 -14.57
CA LYS A 167 23.21 -11.30 -14.64
C LYS A 167 22.91 -12.14 -13.42
N LYS A 168 23.05 -11.60 -12.22
CA LYS A 168 22.75 -12.31 -10.98
C LYS A 168 21.28 -12.71 -10.92
N ALA A 169 20.36 -11.79 -11.23
CA ALA A 169 18.93 -12.05 -11.22
C ALA A 169 18.50 -13.18 -12.15
N ALA A 170 19.19 -13.37 -13.28
CA ALA A 170 18.87 -14.42 -14.25
C ALA A 170 19.56 -15.76 -13.99
N LEU A 171 20.73 -15.78 -13.37
CA LEU A 171 21.55 -16.98 -13.23
C LEU A 171 21.49 -17.60 -11.84
N ASP A 172 21.34 -16.75 -10.81
CA ASP A 172 21.40 -17.21 -9.41
C ASP A 172 19.99 -17.56 -8.89
N VAL A 173 18.93 -17.06 -9.51
CA VAL A 173 17.53 -17.32 -9.09
C VAL A 173 16.70 -17.75 -10.30
N ALA A 174 15.98 -18.84 -10.16
CA ALA A 174 15.15 -19.39 -11.26
C ALA A 174 13.94 -18.48 -11.58
N ASP A 175 13.28 -17.95 -10.55
CA ASP A 175 12.18 -16.99 -10.65
C ASP A 175 12.36 -15.92 -9.57
N PHE A 176 13.02 -14.83 -9.95
CA PHE A 176 13.32 -13.74 -9.05
C PHE A 176 12.06 -12.98 -8.61
N GLN A 177 10.99 -12.94 -9.42
CA GLN A 177 9.75 -12.24 -9.06
C GLN A 177 9.04 -12.96 -7.91
N SER A 178 8.89 -14.28 -8.02
CA SER A 178 8.33 -15.10 -6.96
C SER A 178 9.22 -15.11 -5.72
N ALA A 179 10.54 -15.21 -5.89
CA ALA A 179 11.50 -15.21 -4.79
C ALA A 179 11.42 -13.93 -3.94
N ILE A 180 11.34 -12.75 -4.61
CA ILE A 180 11.15 -11.46 -3.92
C ILE A 180 9.83 -11.44 -3.15
N SER A 181 8.75 -11.88 -3.77
CA SER A 181 7.43 -11.91 -3.12
C SER A 181 7.47 -12.75 -1.84
N TRP A 182 8.07 -13.94 -1.90
CA TRP A 182 8.22 -14.84 -0.74
C TRP A 182 9.14 -14.25 0.33
N ALA A 183 10.27 -13.66 -0.07
CA ALA A 183 11.18 -12.99 0.86
C ALA A 183 10.50 -11.84 1.58
N SER A 184 9.70 -11.03 0.86
CA SER A 184 8.95 -9.90 1.40
C SER A 184 7.86 -10.36 2.37
N GLN A 185 7.08 -11.38 2.02
CA GLN A 185 6.06 -11.96 2.91
C GLN A 185 6.68 -12.49 4.20
N THR A 186 7.82 -13.18 4.10
CA THR A 186 8.51 -13.71 5.27
C THR A 186 9.08 -12.59 6.13
N ALA A 187 9.68 -11.57 5.54
CA ALA A 187 10.18 -10.40 6.25
C ALA A 187 9.04 -9.67 6.97
N LEU A 188 7.88 -9.51 6.32
CA LEU A 188 6.71 -8.87 6.90
C LEU A 188 6.23 -9.64 8.14
N ARG A 189 6.12 -10.97 8.08
CA ARG A 189 5.75 -11.80 9.23
C ARG A 189 6.76 -11.67 10.38
N ASP A 190 8.05 -11.68 10.06
CA ASP A 190 9.12 -11.53 11.04
C ASP A 190 9.05 -10.16 11.78
N VAL A 191 8.74 -9.09 11.05
CA VAL A 191 8.62 -7.74 11.62
C VAL A 191 7.34 -7.63 12.44
N ILE A 192 6.20 -8.10 11.93
CA ILE A 192 4.92 -8.10 12.67
C ILE A 192 5.08 -8.82 14.01
N GLY A 193 5.67 -10.01 14.01
CA GLY A 193 5.86 -10.79 15.23
C GLY A 193 6.78 -10.15 16.29
N LYS A 194 7.58 -9.15 15.90
CA LYS A 194 8.48 -8.40 16.80
C LYS A 194 7.93 -7.03 17.21
N THR A 195 6.85 -6.57 16.58
CA THR A 195 6.29 -5.22 16.73
C THR A 195 4.97 -5.28 17.50
N MET A 196 4.70 -4.30 18.36
CA MET A 196 3.40 -4.15 19.01
C MET A 196 2.39 -3.53 18.05
N LEU A 197 1.10 -3.78 18.27
CA LEU A 197 0.04 -3.24 17.42
C LEU A 197 0.03 -1.70 17.41
N SER A 198 0.24 -1.07 18.58
CA SER A 198 0.35 0.39 18.72
C SER A 198 1.44 0.97 17.82
N ASP A 199 2.64 0.33 17.82
CA ASP A 199 3.77 0.77 17.01
C ASP A 199 3.47 0.60 15.51
N MET A 200 2.66 -0.39 15.13
CA MET A 200 2.25 -0.61 13.73
C MET A 200 1.28 0.47 13.24
N LEU A 201 0.42 0.97 14.11
CA LEU A 201 -0.56 2.00 13.76
C LEU A 201 0.04 3.40 13.74
N GLU A 202 0.94 3.72 14.66
CA GLU A 202 1.53 5.04 14.85
C GLU A 202 2.89 5.20 14.12
N GLY A 203 3.68 4.13 14.03
CA GLY A 203 5.05 4.14 13.54
C GLY A 203 5.25 3.50 12.18
N ARG A 204 4.34 3.65 11.23
CA ARG A 204 4.41 3.02 9.89
C ARG A 204 5.74 3.24 9.18
N ASP A 205 6.32 4.43 9.28
CA ASP A 205 7.59 4.77 8.64
C ASP A 205 8.76 3.95 9.21
N LYS A 206 8.77 3.69 10.51
CA LYS A 206 9.80 2.85 11.14
C LYS A 206 9.73 1.41 10.66
N ILE A 207 8.51 0.88 10.54
CA ILE A 207 8.27 -0.47 10.04
C ILE A 207 8.65 -0.57 8.56
N SER A 208 8.27 0.39 7.74
CA SER A 208 8.62 0.47 6.33
C SER A 208 10.13 0.47 6.12
N ASN A 209 10.87 1.26 6.89
CA ASN A 209 12.34 1.31 6.84
C ASN A 209 12.98 0.00 7.34
N MET A 210 12.42 -0.62 8.37
CA MET A 210 12.92 -1.91 8.88
C MET A 210 12.69 -3.02 7.86
N LEU A 211 11.50 -3.07 7.25
CA LEU A 211 11.17 -4.00 6.18
C LEU A 211 12.07 -3.83 4.97
N GLN A 212 12.25 -2.58 4.51
CA GLN A 212 13.15 -2.26 3.40
C GLN A 212 14.53 -2.84 3.65
N LYS A 213 15.12 -2.58 4.81
CA LYS A 213 16.46 -3.05 5.16
C LYS A 213 16.56 -4.58 5.16
N ILE A 214 15.61 -5.28 5.78
CA ILE A 214 15.60 -6.75 5.85
C ILE A 214 15.42 -7.38 4.46
N ILE A 215 14.54 -6.80 3.64
CA ILE A 215 14.27 -7.34 2.30
C ILE A 215 15.48 -7.05 1.39
N ASP A 216 16.05 -5.85 1.46
CA ASP A 216 17.21 -5.47 0.66
C ASP A 216 18.43 -6.37 0.96
N GLU A 217 18.74 -6.60 2.24
CA GLU A 217 19.79 -7.55 2.66
C GLU A 217 19.59 -8.96 2.09
N ARG A 218 18.35 -9.41 1.96
CA ARG A 218 18.01 -10.75 1.40
C ARG A 218 18.07 -10.79 -0.12
N THR A 219 17.80 -9.67 -0.79
CA THR A 219 17.69 -9.60 -2.27
C THR A 219 18.94 -9.06 -2.95
N GLU A 220 19.83 -8.40 -2.21
CA GLU A 220 21.11 -7.90 -2.70
C GLU A 220 21.99 -8.99 -3.37
N PRO A 221 22.11 -10.21 -2.83
CA PRO A 221 22.87 -11.31 -3.48
C PRO A 221 22.31 -11.62 -4.88
N TRP A 222 21.03 -11.41 -5.11
CA TRP A 222 20.36 -11.69 -6.39
C TRP A 222 20.47 -10.50 -7.38
N GLY A 223 21.18 -9.43 -7.01
CA GLY A 223 21.34 -8.25 -7.84
C GLY A 223 20.08 -7.38 -7.94
N ILE A 224 19.22 -7.43 -6.93
CA ILE A 224 17.98 -6.69 -6.83
C ILE A 224 18.10 -5.68 -5.71
N ASN A 225 17.67 -4.44 -5.96
CA ASN A 225 17.67 -3.35 -5.00
C ASN A 225 16.25 -2.96 -4.65
N VAL A 226 15.95 -2.88 -3.36
CA VAL A 226 14.67 -2.42 -2.82
C VAL A 226 14.72 -0.92 -2.62
N ILE A 227 13.86 -0.20 -3.32
CA ILE A 227 13.78 1.26 -3.25
C ILE A 227 13.03 1.70 -2.01
N SER A 228 11.81 1.17 -1.84
CA SER A 228 10.97 1.42 -0.67
C SER A 228 9.99 0.28 -0.44
N VAL A 229 9.55 0.17 0.79
CA VAL A 229 8.43 -0.69 1.19
C VAL A 229 7.40 0.20 1.87
N GLU A 230 6.15 0.06 1.50
CA GLU A 230 5.07 0.84 2.08
C GLU A 230 4.01 -0.10 2.64
N VAL A 231 3.72 0.06 3.93
CA VAL A 231 2.60 -0.62 4.57
C VAL A 231 1.32 0.13 4.20
N LYS A 232 0.42 -0.56 3.51
CA LYS A 232 -0.82 0.00 3.02
C LYS A 232 -1.90 0.00 4.09
N ASP A 233 -2.36 -1.19 4.46
CA ASP A 233 -3.46 -1.37 5.39
C ASP A 233 -3.08 -2.39 6.47
N VAL A 234 -3.53 -2.14 7.70
CA VAL A 234 -3.45 -3.06 8.83
C VAL A 234 -4.87 -3.34 9.28
N LEU A 235 -5.35 -4.54 9.04
CA LEU A 235 -6.68 -4.97 9.40
C LEU A 235 -6.61 -5.76 10.70
N ILE A 236 -7.43 -5.36 11.67
CA ILE A 236 -7.59 -6.03 12.96
C ILE A 236 -8.98 -6.67 13.05
N PRO A 237 -9.18 -7.72 13.85
CA PRO A 237 -10.50 -8.31 14.07
C PRO A 237 -11.48 -7.27 14.65
N SER A 238 -12.72 -7.26 14.16
CA SER A 238 -13.74 -6.26 14.51
C SER A 238 -14.02 -6.18 16.03
N GLY A 239 -14.03 -7.32 16.72
CA GLY A 239 -14.24 -7.31 18.17
C GLY A 239 -13.12 -6.61 18.97
N LEU A 240 -11.90 -6.57 18.43
CA LEU A 240 -10.80 -5.84 19.02
C LEU A 240 -10.80 -4.36 18.63
N GLU A 241 -11.24 -4.05 17.42
CA GLU A 241 -11.41 -2.69 16.93
C GLU A 241 -12.38 -1.90 17.83
N ASP A 242 -13.52 -2.51 18.18
CA ASP A 242 -14.50 -1.91 19.10
C ASP A 242 -13.88 -1.64 20.49
N ALA A 243 -13.17 -2.62 21.04
CA ALA A 243 -12.53 -2.47 22.36
C ALA A 243 -11.45 -1.37 22.36
N MET A 244 -10.61 -1.30 21.33
CA MET A 244 -9.59 -0.26 21.16
C MET A 244 -10.20 1.12 20.94
N SER A 245 -11.30 1.21 20.20
CA SER A 245 -12.06 2.44 20.02
C SER A 245 -12.59 2.98 21.35
N MET A 246 -13.20 2.11 22.17
CA MET A 246 -13.67 2.48 23.51
C MET A 246 -12.52 2.91 24.43
N GLN A 247 -11.39 2.21 24.38
CA GLN A 247 -10.20 2.58 25.15
C GLN A 247 -9.65 3.94 24.71
N ALA A 248 -9.53 4.17 23.41
CA ALA A 248 -9.06 5.45 22.87
C ALA A 248 -10.01 6.60 23.21
N GLN A 249 -11.32 6.35 23.21
CA GLN A 249 -12.31 7.34 23.62
C GLN A 249 -12.17 7.69 25.11
N ALA A 250 -12.06 6.68 25.97
CA ALA A 250 -11.88 6.88 27.42
C ALA A 250 -10.57 7.66 27.73
N GLU A 251 -9.50 7.36 27.02
CA GLU A 251 -8.22 8.08 27.18
C GLU A 251 -8.33 9.55 26.73
N ARG A 252 -9.00 9.81 25.60
CA ARG A 252 -9.27 11.18 25.12
C ARG A 252 -10.14 11.96 26.12
N GLU A 253 -11.17 11.31 26.70
CA GLU A 253 -11.97 11.93 27.74
C GLU A 253 -11.17 12.23 28.99
N ARG A 254 -10.29 11.32 29.40
CA ARG A 254 -9.38 11.53 30.53
C ARG A 254 -8.48 12.74 30.27
N GLN A 255 -7.85 12.80 29.11
CA GLN A 255 -6.99 13.91 28.71
C GLN A 255 -7.76 15.24 28.64
N ALA A 256 -8.96 15.24 28.07
CA ALA A 256 -9.81 16.43 28.02
C ALA A 256 -10.16 16.94 29.44
N ARG A 257 -10.49 16.05 30.39
CA ARG A 257 -10.75 16.42 31.79
C ARG A 257 -9.52 17.00 32.47
N VAL A 258 -8.32 16.46 32.22
CA VAL A 258 -7.07 17.00 32.75
C VAL A 258 -6.81 18.40 32.21
N ILE A 259 -6.96 18.59 30.91
CA ILE A 259 -6.79 19.90 30.25
C ILE A 259 -7.78 20.92 30.79
N LEU A 260 -9.06 20.52 30.96
CA LEU A 260 -10.08 21.38 31.57
C LEU A 260 -9.73 21.75 33.02
N GLY A 261 -9.30 20.80 33.85
CA GLY A 261 -8.86 21.07 35.20
C GLY A 261 -7.66 22.00 35.28
N ASP A 262 -6.69 21.83 34.39
CA ASP A 262 -5.55 22.76 34.31
C ASP A 262 -5.98 24.15 33.84
N ALA A 263 -6.91 24.24 32.87
CA ALA A 263 -7.48 25.52 32.44
C ALA A 263 -8.23 26.20 33.59
N GLU A 264 -9.06 25.47 34.34
CA GLU A 264 -9.77 25.99 35.50
C GLU A 264 -8.80 26.50 36.57
N ARG A 265 -7.71 25.76 36.82
CA ARG A 265 -6.68 26.18 37.77
C ARG A 265 -6.02 27.48 37.31
N GLN A 266 -5.63 27.59 36.03
CA GLN A 266 -5.03 28.80 35.47
C GLN A 266 -6.01 30.00 35.53
N ILE A 267 -7.29 29.77 35.27
CA ILE A 267 -8.34 30.78 35.39
C ILE A 267 -8.48 31.24 36.87
N ALA A 268 -8.52 30.30 37.82
CA ALA A 268 -8.60 30.61 39.24
C ALA A 268 -7.38 31.42 39.75
N GLU A 269 -6.17 31.07 39.29
CA GLU A 269 -4.96 31.84 39.58
C GLU A 269 -5.07 33.28 39.03
N LYS A 270 -5.56 33.45 37.80
CA LYS A 270 -5.78 34.76 37.20
C LYS A 270 -6.86 35.59 37.90
N PHE A 271 -7.94 34.92 38.33
CA PHE A 271 -8.97 35.60 39.16
C PHE A 271 -8.42 36.02 40.55
N THR A 272 -7.60 35.19 41.16
CA THR A 272 -6.95 35.53 42.43
C THR A 272 -6.01 36.72 42.28
N GLU A 273 -5.19 36.71 41.20
CA GLU A 273 -4.30 37.84 40.91
C GLU A 273 -5.10 39.13 40.62
N ALA A 274 -6.18 39.01 39.83
CA ALA A 274 -7.06 40.16 39.56
C ALA A 274 -7.75 40.64 40.86
N GLY A 275 -8.24 39.73 41.71
CA GLY A 275 -8.88 40.05 42.98
C GLY A 275 -7.98 40.86 43.91
N LYS A 276 -6.72 40.48 44.06
CA LYS A 276 -5.72 41.22 44.83
C LYS A 276 -5.55 42.67 44.37
N ARG A 277 -5.64 42.94 43.06
CA ARG A 277 -5.54 44.32 42.53
C ARG A 277 -6.76 45.17 42.80
N TYR A 278 -7.91 44.56 43.08
CA TYR A 278 -9.15 45.28 43.43
C TYR A 278 -9.34 45.43 44.95
N GLU A 279 -8.59 44.69 45.76
CA GLU A 279 -8.68 44.73 47.22
C GLU A 279 -8.39 46.14 47.79
N ASP A 280 -7.39 46.83 47.18
CA ASP A 280 -6.97 48.16 47.55
C ASP A 280 -7.80 49.29 46.90
N ASN A 281 -8.71 48.98 45.97
CA ASN A 281 -9.45 49.99 45.24
C ASN A 281 -10.93 49.63 44.97
N PRO A 282 -11.83 49.86 45.97
CA PRO A 282 -13.25 49.51 45.91
C PRO A 282 -13.99 50.18 44.73
N ILE A 283 -13.55 51.37 44.30
CA ILE A 283 -14.15 52.07 43.17
C ILE A 283 -13.89 51.35 41.88
N ALA A 284 -12.66 50.87 41.68
CA ALA A 284 -12.32 50.10 40.47
C ALA A 284 -13.08 48.76 40.43
N PHE A 285 -13.29 48.10 41.57
CA PHE A 285 -14.11 46.90 41.63
C PHE A 285 -15.57 47.16 41.22
N HIS A 286 -16.17 48.27 41.69
CA HIS A 286 -17.53 48.65 41.33
C HIS A 286 -17.69 48.96 39.84
N LEU A 287 -16.71 49.69 39.29
CA LEU A 287 -16.68 49.96 37.83
C LEU A 287 -16.52 48.68 37.00
N ARG A 288 -15.71 47.73 37.44
CA ARG A 288 -15.55 46.43 36.77
C ARG A 288 -16.85 45.63 36.81
N ALA A 289 -17.52 45.58 37.96
CA ALA A 289 -18.81 44.89 38.09
C ALA A 289 -19.87 45.49 37.13
N MET A 290 -19.95 46.83 37.03
CA MET A 290 -20.86 47.52 36.10
C MET A 290 -20.49 47.22 34.64
N ASN A 291 -19.19 47.14 34.31
CA ASN A 291 -18.76 46.82 32.93
C ASN A 291 -19.10 45.37 32.56
N MET A 292 -18.93 44.40 33.47
CA MET A 292 -19.32 43.01 33.28
C MET A 292 -20.84 42.86 33.07
N LEU A 293 -21.64 43.64 33.83
CA LEU A 293 -23.08 43.69 33.65
C LEU A 293 -23.47 44.25 32.30
N TYR A 294 -22.80 45.33 31.84
CA TYR A 294 -23.01 45.92 30.54
C TYR A 294 -22.63 44.96 29.38
N GLU A 295 -21.49 44.24 29.48
CA GLU A 295 -21.10 43.25 28.53
C GLU A 295 -22.09 42.07 28.43
N GLY A 296 -22.60 41.60 29.58
CA GLY A 296 -23.64 40.58 29.64
C GLY A 296 -24.94 41.02 28.98
N LEU A 297 -25.37 42.23 29.20
CA LEU A 297 -26.55 42.80 28.54
C LEU A 297 -26.38 42.94 27.03
N LYS A 298 -25.19 43.29 26.55
CA LYS A 298 -24.88 43.45 25.11
C LYS A 298 -24.92 42.10 24.38
N GLN A 299 -24.65 40.98 25.02
CA GLN A 299 -24.65 39.66 24.43
C GLN A 299 -26.02 38.95 24.48
N ASN A 300 -27.10 39.66 24.76
CA ASN A 300 -28.47 39.12 24.92
C ASN A 300 -28.56 38.00 26.01
N ALA A 301 -27.69 38.04 27.00
CA ALA A 301 -27.75 37.12 28.12
C ALA A 301 -28.89 37.51 29.10
N THR A 302 -29.61 36.51 29.57
CA THR A 302 -30.61 36.74 30.63
C THR A 302 -29.86 36.95 31.96
N ILE A 303 -29.99 38.15 32.57
CA ILE A 303 -29.38 38.46 33.84
C ILE A 303 -30.45 38.27 34.92
N VAL A 304 -30.15 37.40 35.87
CA VAL A 304 -30.97 37.19 37.06
C VAL A 304 -30.30 37.89 38.23
N ILE A 305 -30.96 38.94 38.74
CA ILE A 305 -30.50 39.67 39.94
C ILE A 305 -31.11 38.98 41.17
N VAL A 306 -30.28 38.36 41.96
CA VAL A 306 -30.71 37.70 43.20
C VAL A 306 -30.34 38.59 44.41
N PRO A 307 -31.29 38.91 45.30
CA PRO A 307 -30.99 39.67 46.52
C PRO A 307 -30.01 38.93 47.41
N SER A 308 -29.14 39.63 48.13
CA SER A 308 -28.11 39.01 49.00
C SER A 308 -28.72 38.08 50.09
N THR A 309 -29.89 38.37 50.56
CA THR A 309 -30.65 37.51 51.51
C THR A 309 -31.07 36.17 50.91
N ALA A 310 -31.29 36.10 49.58
CA ALA A 310 -31.61 34.85 48.92
C ALA A 310 -30.36 33.99 48.71
N VAL A 311 -29.19 34.59 48.54
CA VAL A 311 -27.91 33.86 48.40
C VAL A 311 -27.55 33.19 49.74
N GLU A 312 -27.76 33.89 50.85
CA GLU A 312 -27.57 33.30 52.21
C GLU A 312 -28.53 32.13 52.47
N SER A 313 -29.79 32.25 52.06
CA SER A 313 -30.77 31.16 52.21
C SER A 313 -30.46 29.99 51.28
N MET A 314 -29.85 30.22 50.11
CA MET A 314 -29.38 29.15 49.19
C MET A 314 -28.18 28.41 49.76
N GLN A 315 -27.26 29.05 50.50
CA GLN A 315 -26.17 28.36 51.20
C GLN A 315 -26.70 27.42 52.27
N LEU A 316 -27.68 27.83 53.04
CA LEU A 316 -28.38 26.98 54.01
C LEU A 316 -29.18 25.87 53.32
N GLY A 317 -29.80 26.14 52.17
CA GLY A 317 -30.51 25.17 51.38
C GLY A 317 -29.58 24.13 50.73
N GLY A 318 -28.38 24.54 50.31
CA GLY A 318 -27.35 23.60 49.78
C GLY A 318 -26.85 22.62 50.82
N LEU A 319 -26.62 23.06 52.07
CA LEU A 319 -26.27 22.20 53.19
C LEU A 319 -27.43 21.26 53.56
N ALA A 320 -28.65 21.76 53.59
CA ALA A 320 -29.86 20.96 53.87
C ALA A 320 -30.10 19.92 52.71
N GLY A 321 -29.85 20.31 51.48
CA GLY A 321 -29.94 19.40 50.33
C GLY A 321 -28.91 18.27 50.36
N MET A 322 -27.66 18.56 50.75
CA MET A 322 -26.63 17.52 50.89
C MET A 322 -26.93 16.57 52.08
N THR A 323 -27.45 17.06 53.18
CA THR A 323 -27.88 16.19 54.29
C THR A 323 -29.09 15.34 53.93
N ALA A 324 -30.05 15.85 53.16
CA ALA A 324 -31.17 15.08 52.63
C ALA A 324 -30.75 13.97 51.64
N LEU A 325 -29.78 14.27 50.78
CA LEU A 325 -29.20 13.29 49.82
C LEU A 325 -28.44 12.18 50.56
N THR A 326 -27.66 12.52 51.59
CA THR A 326 -26.93 11.52 52.39
C THR A 326 -27.88 10.66 53.25
N MET A 327 -28.98 11.21 53.75
CA MET A 327 -30.03 10.44 54.42
C MET A 327 -30.83 9.55 53.47
N GLY A 328 -31.13 10.03 52.24
CA GLY A 328 -31.79 9.25 51.21
C GLY A 328 -30.99 8.03 50.77
N LEU A 329 -29.71 8.19 50.55
CA LEU A 329 -28.79 7.08 50.21
C LEU A 329 -28.60 6.09 51.35
N GLY A 330 -28.68 6.57 52.60
CA GLY A 330 -28.68 5.71 53.81
C GLY A 330 -29.92 4.82 53.91
N GLN A 331 -31.11 5.37 53.61
CA GLN A 331 -32.37 4.64 53.63
C GLN A 331 -32.46 3.60 52.48
N GLU A 332 -31.95 3.92 51.30
CA GLU A 332 -31.94 3.00 50.16
C GLU A 332 -31.02 1.80 50.43
N ARG A 333 -29.86 2.02 51.08
CA ARG A 333 -28.97 0.93 51.53
C ARG A 333 -29.60 0.07 52.63
N ALA A 334 -30.31 0.66 53.54
CA ALA A 334 -30.99 -0.06 54.61
C ALA A 334 -32.16 -0.92 54.09
N ASN A 335 -32.90 -0.44 53.08
CA ASN A 335 -33.96 -1.20 52.44
C ASN A 335 -33.41 -2.37 51.61
N LYS A 336 -32.34 -2.15 50.82
CA LYS A 336 -31.67 -3.23 50.10
C LYS A 336 -31.07 -4.31 51.01
N GLY A 337 -30.56 -3.91 52.20
CA GLY A 337 -30.10 -4.85 53.21
C GLY A 337 -31.23 -5.76 53.72
N LYS A 338 -32.42 -5.20 53.98
CA LYS A 338 -33.60 -5.96 54.44
C LYS A 338 -34.16 -6.90 53.34
N GLU A 339 -34.17 -6.50 52.09
CA GLU A 339 -34.58 -7.38 50.96
C GLU A 339 -33.65 -8.58 50.76
N ILE A 340 -32.35 -8.39 50.99
CA ILE A 340 -31.36 -9.50 50.88
C ILE A 340 -31.53 -10.47 52.06
N GLU A 341 -31.82 -9.94 53.27
CA GLU A 341 -32.00 -10.75 54.47
C GLU A 341 -33.32 -11.55 54.43
N THR A 342 -34.41 -10.97 53.89
CA THR A 342 -35.68 -11.69 53.67
C THR A 342 -35.57 -12.73 52.55
N ALA A 343 -34.76 -12.50 51.52
CA ALA A 343 -34.51 -13.47 50.47
C ALA A 343 -33.63 -14.67 50.91
N ASN A 344 -32.76 -14.45 51.90
CA ASN A 344 -31.92 -15.52 52.44
C ASN A 344 -32.64 -16.40 53.50
N ASN A 345 -33.67 -15.85 54.17
CA ASN A 345 -34.48 -16.60 55.12
C ASN A 345 -35.66 -17.37 54.46
N ALA A 346 -35.85 -17.23 53.16
CA ALA A 346 -36.87 -17.93 52.37
C ALA A 346 -36.35 -19.13 51.59
N LYS A 347 -35.05 -19.50 51.76
CA LYS A 347 -34.47 -20.75 51.29
C LYS A 347 -34.16 -21.68 52.46
#